data_de8f1330387e3faa8cf2547627a1f25a
#
_entry.id   de8f1330387e3faa8cf2547627a1f25a
#
_cell.length_a   1.000
_cell.length_b   1.000
_cell.length_c   1.000
_cell.angle_alpha   90.00
_cell.angle_beta   90.00
_cell.angle_gamma   90.00
#
_symmetry.space_group_name_H-M   'P 1'
#
loop_
_entity.id
_entity.type
_entity.pdbx_description
1 polymer ?
#
loop_
_entity_poly.entity_id
_entity_poly.type
_entity_poly.pdbx_seq_one_letter_code
_entity_poly.pdbx_strand_id
1 'polypeptide(L)'
;LVEVMVSVFILSMGLLGIAAMQATALSNNQSSLERSQAVIHSYSILDAMRANVDIARLGGYNIAMTCAPPGGGTLAADDINNWITVMQASNQSACGQIESLGNNTFRVTVQWNDQRGTGDGVIVGSATQSIATVSRL
;
A
#
# COMPACT_ATOMS: atom_id res chain seq x y z
N LEU A 1 29.94 41.04 -18.00
CA LEU A 1 30.08 40.31 -16.71
C LEU A 1 28.76 40.28 -15.95
N VAL A 2 28.06 41.43 -15.82
CA VAL A 2 26.75 41.52 -15.17
C VAL A 2 25.68 40.76 -15.95
N GLU A 3 25.67 40.78 -17.26
CA GLU A 3 24.75 40.03 -18.13
C GLU A 3 24.85 38.50 -17.88
N VAL A 4 26.08 38.01 -17.76
CA VAL A 4 26.30 36.57 -17.49
C VAL A 4 25.81 36.23 -16.08
N MET A 5 26.04 37.05 -15.09
CA MET A 5 25.53 36.84 -13.72
C MET A 5 24.01 36.84 -13.66
N VAL A 6 23.37 37.76 -14.33
CA VAL A 6 21.89 37.83 -14.42
C VAL A 6 21.32 36.60 -15.15
N SER A 7 21.95 36.20 -16.25
CA SER A 7 21.52 35.01 -17.02
C SER A 7 21.62 33.73 -16.20
N VAL A 8 22.73 33.53 -15.48
CA VAL A 8 22.91 32.35 -14.59
C VAL A 8 21.93 32.39 -13.43
N PHE A 9 21.61 33.55 -12.89
CA PHE A 9 20.63 33.69 -11.81
C PHE A 9 19.23 33.30 -12.25
N ILE A 10 18.78 33.81 -13.41
CA ILE A 10 17.47 33.46 -13.97
C ILE A 10 17.40 31.96 -14.29
N LEU A 11 18.46 31.39 -14.89
CA LEU A 11 18.54 29.97 -15.20
C LEU A 11 18.45 29.10 -13.92
N SER A 12 19.12 29.52 -12.86
CA SER A 12 19.10 28.82 -11.57
C SER A 12 17.71 28.80 -10.95
N MET A 13 16.98 29.93 -11.00
CA MET A 13 15.58 29.99 -10.53
C MET A 13 14.67 29.07 -11.33
N GLY A 14 14.82 29.02 -12.65
CA GLY A 14 14.08 28.11 -13.52
C GLY A 14 14.33 26.66 -13.22
N LEU A 15 15.57 26.26 -13.01
CA LEU A 15 15.95 24.89 -12.67
C LEU A 15 15.41 24.46 -11.31
N LEU A 16 15.43 25.35 -10.30
CA LEU A 16 14.84 25.06 -8.99
C LEU A 16 13.32 24.83 -9.07
N GLY A 17 12.61 25.58 -9.90
CA GLY A 17 11.18 25.40 -10.14
C GLY A 17 10.88 24.03 -10.75
N ILE A 18 11.65 23.60 -11.75
CA ILE A 18 11.51 22.27 -12.39
C ILE A 18 11.83 21.16 -11.38
N ALA A 19 12.87 21.30 -10.58
CA ALA A 19 13.23 20.32 -9.56
C ALA A 19 12.11 20.12 -8.52
N ALA A 20 11.47 21.18 -8.08
CA ALA A 20 10.34 21.11 -7.16
C ALA A 20 9.14 20.38 -7.77
N MET A 21 8.81 20.65 -9.04
CA MET A 21 7.74 19.94 -9.78
C MET A 21 8.05 18.45 -9.93
N GLN A 22 9.30 18.09 -10.23
CA GLN A 22 9.71 16.69 -10.35
C GLN A 22 9.61 15.95 -9.02
N ALA A 23 9.99 16.57 -7.91
CA ALA A 23 9.85 15.98 -6.58
C ALA A 23 8.38 15.67 -6.24
N THR A 24 7.47 16.58 -6.54
CA THR A 24 6.03 16.38 -6.34
C THR A 24 5.49 15.27 -7.25
N ALA A 25 5.90 15.22 -8.51
CA ALA A 25 5.48 14.19 -9.45
C ALA A 25 5.94 12.79 -9.01
N LEU A 26 7.19 12.66 -8.52
CA LEU A 26 7.72 11.41 -7.99
C LEU A 26 6.95 10.94 -6.77
N SER A 27 6.63 11.83 -5.85
CA SER A 27 5.82 11.50 -4.65
C SER A 27 4.44 10.96 -5.03
N ASN A 28 3.76 11.62 -5.98
CA ASN A 28 2.45 11.19 -6.46
C ASN A 28 2.50 9.84 -7.20
N ASN A 29 3.53 9.60 -8.00
CA ASN A 29 3.73 8.32 -8.69
C ASN A 29 3.95 7.18 -7.70
N GLN A 30 4.69 7.42 -6.64
CA GLN A 30 4.98 6.43 -5.61
C GLN A 30 3.71 6.07 -4.81
N SER A 31 2.89 7.04 -4.46
CA SER A 31 1.58 6.83 -3.81
C SER A 31 0.64 6.01 -4.71
N SER A 32 0.60 6.30 -6.00
CA SER A 32 -0.19 5.53 -6.98
C SER A 32 0.29 4.09 -7.12
N LEU A 33 1.61 3.87 -7.09
CA LEU A 33 2.20 2.53 -7.14
C LEU A 33 1.81 1.71 -5.92
N GLU A 34 1.92 2.27 -4.72
CA GLU A 34 1.53 1.58 -3.47
C GLU A 34 0.07 1.21 -3.45
N ARG A 35 -0.80 2.08 -3.93
CA ARG A 35 -2.23 1.79 -4.08
C ARG A 35 -2.47 0.63 -5.05
N SER A 36 -1.76 0.59 -6.16
CA SER A 36 -1.85 -0.51 -7.12
C SER A 36 -1.35 -1.82 -6.53
N GLN A 37 -0.25 -1.78 -5.78
CA GLN A 37 0.27 -2.96 -5.06
C GLN A 37 -0.71 -3.46 -4.01
N ALA A 38 -1.35 -2.59 -3.24
CA ALA A 38 -2.37 -2.97 -2.27
C ALA A 38 -3.56 -3.70 -2.90
N VAL A 39 -3.99 -3.27 -4.08
CA VAL A 39 -5.03 -3.97 -4.86
C VAL A 39 -4.55 -5.36 -5.28
N ILE A 40 -3.34 -5.47 -5.83
CA ILE A 40 -2.76 -6.76 -6.24
C ILE A 40 -2.68 -7.72 -5.06
N HIS A 41 -2.19 -7.26 -3.91
CA HIS A 41 -2.12 -8.08 -2.70
C HIS A 41 -3.49 -8.50 -2.19
N SER A 42 -4.51 -7.64 -2.30
CA SER A 42 -5.89 -8.00 -1.94
C SER A 42 -6.42 -9.13 -2.80
N TYR A 43 -6.16 -9.11 -4.09
CA TYR A 43 -6.56 -10.20 -4.99
C TYR A 43 -5.75 -11.48 -4.77
N SER A 44 -4.47 -11.37 -4.47
CA SER A 44 -3.60 -12.51 -4.19
C SER A 44 -4.13 -13.36 -3.03
N ILE A 45 -4.50 -12.75 -1.91
CA ILE A 45 -5.06 -13.50 -0.79
C ILE A 45 -6.47 -14.02 -1.08
N LEU A 46 -7.29 -13.29 -1.84
CA LEU A 46 -8.60 -13.76 -2.27
C LEU A 46 -8.49 -15.00 -3.16
N ASP A 47 -7.47 -15.10 -4.00
CA ASP A 47 -7.22 -16.29 -4.84
C ASP A 47 -6.76 -17.48 -3.99
N ALA A 48 -5.92 -17.28 -2.99
CA ALA A 48 -5.57 -18.30 -2.00
C ALA A 48 -6.82 -18.80 -1.25
N MET A 49 -7.70 -17.90 -0.84
CA MET A 49 -8.98 -18.25 -0.20
C MET A 49 -9.91 -19.02 -1.14
N ARG A 50 -9.91 -18.71 -2.43
CA ARG A 50 -10.69 -19.47 -3.45
C ARG A 50 -10.16 -20.88 -3.64
N ALA A 51 -8.83 -21.04 -3.61
CA ALA A 51 -8.20 -22.36 -3.68
C ALA A 51 -8.50 -23.23 -2.45
N ASN A 52 -8.80 -22.61 -1.31
CA ASN A 52 -9.11 -23.27 -0.04
C ASN A 52 -10.47 -22.78 0.51
N VAL A 53 -11.49 -22.79 -0.36
CA VAL A 53 -12.78 -22.13 -0.09
C VAL A 53 -13.53 -22.69 1.10
N ASP A 54 -13.43 -23.99 1.38
CA ASP A 54 -14.12 -24.61 2.50
C ASP A 54 -13.60 -24.08 3.84
N ILE A 55 -12.28 -23.95 3.98
CA ILE A 55 -11.66 -23.37 5.17
C ILE A 55 -11.93 -21.87 5.25
N ALA A 56 -11.95 -21.17 4.12
CA ALA A 56 -12.31 -19.75 4.09
C ALA A 56 -13.73 -19.53 4.62
N ARG A 57 -14.70 -20.31 4.18
CA ARG A 57 -16.10 -20.24 4.65
C ARG A 57 -16.28 -20.57 6.13
N LEU A 58 -15.42 -21.43 6.67
CA LEU A 58 -15.39 -21.75 8.09
C LEU A 58 -14.68 -20.67 8.94
N GLY A 59 -14.18 -19.59 8.31
CA GLY A 59 -13.49 -18.50 8.99
C GLY A 59 -11.99 -18.70 9.21
N GLY A 60 -11.40 -19.72 8.59
CA GLY A 60 -9.98 -20.05 8.76
C GLY A 60 -9.00 -18.96 8.26
N TYR A 61 -9.47 -18.04 7.44
CA TYR A 61 -8.70 -16.88 6.96
C TYR A 61 -9.03 -15.58 7.71
N ASN A 62 -9.95 -15.59 8.67
CA ASN A 62 -10.29 -14.38 9.40
C ASN A 62 -9.14 -13.94 10.28
N ILE A 63 -8.71 -12.69 10.11
CA ILE A 63 -7.66 -12.07 10.93
C ILE A 63 -7.98 -10.60 11.15
N ALA A 64 -7.81 -10.14 12.38
CA ALA A 64 -7.87 -8.72 12.71
C ALA A 64 -6.71 -7.97 12.06
N MET A 65 -6.82 -6.64 11.95
CA MET A 65 -5.76 -5.81 11.40
C MET A 65 -4.42 -6.13 12.09
N THR A 66 -3.49 -6.64 11.31
CA THR A 66 -2.15 -7.01 11.80
C THR A 66 -1.05 -6.43 10.90
N CYS A 67 0.01 -5.98 11.53
CA CYS A 67 1.21 -5.44 10.90
C CYS A 67 2.43 -6.34 11.11
N ALA A 68 2.20 -7.59 11.51
CA ALA A 68 3.24 -8.60 11.65
C ALA A 68 2.73 -9.95 11.14
N PRO A 69 3.57 -10.76 10.49
CA PRO A 69 3.20 -12.11 10.10
C PRO A 69 2.78 -12.93 11.32
N PRO A 70 1.57 -13.53 11.33
CA PRO A 70 1.03 -14.17 12.53
C PRO A 70 1.61 -15.55 12.84
N GLY A 71 2.51 -16.05 11.99
CA GLY A 71 3.02 -17.43 12.05
C GLY A 71 2.17 -18.41 11.26
N GLY A 72 2.72 -19.59 11.00
CA GLY A 72 2.11 -20.67 10.23
C GLY A 72 1.57 -21.80 11.09
N GLY A 73 1.21 -22.90 10.44
CA GLY A 73 0.79 -24.15 11.09
C GLY A 73 -0.40 -24.84 10.42
N THR A 74 -1.18 -24.10 9.65
CA THR A 74 -2.19 -24.61 8.74
C THR A 74 -2.04 -23.93 7.38
N LEU A 75 -2.56 -24.51 6.31
CA LEU A 75 -2.49 -23.90 4.99
C LEU A 75 -3.00 -22.45 4.99
N ALA A 76 -4.13 -22.18 5.66
CA ALA A 76 -4.69 -20.85 5.75
C ALA A 76 -3.77 -19.88 6.54
N ALA A 77 -3.17 -20.36 7.65
CA ALA A 77 -2.22 -19.57 8.43
C ALA A 77 -0.94 -19.29 7.65
N ASP A 78 -0.45 -20.26 6.89
CA ASP A 78 0.72 -20.12 6.02
C ASP A 78 0.46 -19.13 4.88
N ASP A 79 -0.71 -19.18 4.27
CA ASP A 79 -1.15 -18.22 3.24
C ASP A 79 -1.19 -16.79 3.80
N ILE A 80 -1.78 -16.59 4.97
CA ILE A 80 -1.85 -15.28 5.64
C ILE A 80 -0.44 -14.80 6.01
N ASN A 81 0.38 -15.68 6.58
CA ASN A 81 1.75 -15.35 6.95
C ASN A 81 2.59 -14.91 5.74
N ASN A 82 2.50 -15.65 4.65
CA ASN A 82 3.17 -15.32 3.40
C ASN A 82 2.63 -14.02 2.80
N TRP A 83 1.31 -13.83 2.81
CA TRP A 83 0.66 -12.62 2.33
C TRP A 83 1.17 -11.36 3.02
N ILE A 84 1.19 -11.34 4.36
CA ILE A 84 1.71 -10.21 5.16
C ILE A 84 3.21 -10.02 4.89
N THR A 85 3.99 -11.10 4.82
CA THR A 85 5.43 -11.03 4.55
C THR A 85 5.73 -10.40 3.18
N VAL A 86 5.00 -10.81 2.15
CA VAL A 86 5.16 -10.28 0.77
C VAL A 86 4.72 -8.82 0.69
N MET A 87 3.63 -8.44 1.36
CA MET A 87 3.22 -7.04 1.45
C MET A 87 4.30 -6.19 2.09
N GLN A 88 4.88 -6.64 3.19
CA GLN A 88 5.92 -5.91 3.92
C GLN A 88 7.25 -5.84 3.16
N ALA A 89 7.54 -6.80 2.29
CA ALA A 89 8.68 -6.72 1.38
C ALA A 89 8.55 -5.57 0.38
N SER A 90 7.32 -5.23 -0.01
CA SER A 90 7.03 -4.09 -0.91
C SER A 90 6.88 -2.78 -0.14
N ASN A 91 6.25 -2.81 1.03
CA ASN A 91 6.05 -1.67 1.92
C ASN A 91 6.05 -2.12 3.38
N GLN A 92 7.12 -1.80 4.11
CA GLN A 92 7.31 -2.23 5.50
C GLN A 92 6.20 -1.79 6.46
N SER A 93 5.46 -0.74 6.12
CA SER A 93 4.32 -0.25 6.90
C SER A 93 3.00 -0.97 6.59
N ALA A 94 3.02 -1.96 5.68
CA ALA A 94 1.82 -2.64 5.26
C ALA A 94 1.24 -3.52 6.37
N CYS A 95 -0.07 -3.39 6.56
CA CYS A 95 -0.89 -4.17 7.49
C CYS A 95 -2.06 -4.75 6.73
N GLY A 96 -2.58 -5.87 7.18
CA GLY A 96 -3.68 -6.55 6.52
C GLY A 96 -4.75 -7.02 7.49
N GLN A 97 -5.99 -7.08 6.99
CA GLN A 97 -7.16 -7.61 7.68
C GLN A 97 -8.01 -8.42 6.71
N ILE A 98 -8.55 -9.52 7.19
CA ILE A 98 -9.54 -10.32 6.47
C ILE A 98 -10.73 -10.54 7.39
N GLU A 99 -11.90 -10.14 6.92
CA GLU A 99 -13.15 -10.16 7.68
C GLU A 99 -14.24 -10.87 6.87
N SER A 100 -14.94 -11.83 7.49
CA SER A 100 -16.15 -12.41 6.92
C SER A 100 -17.35 -11.50 7.20
N LEU A 101 -18.05 -11.13 6.12
CA LEU A 101 -19.29 -10.33 6.19
C LEU A 101 -20.56 -11.19 6.19
N GLY A 102 -20.41 -12.51 6.22
CA GLY A 102 -21.52 -13.45 6.06
C GLY A 102 -21.84 -13.74 4.58
N ASN A 103 -22.71 -14.73 4.33
CA ASN A 103 -23.12 -15.15 2.98
C ASN A 103 -21.95 -15.42 2.02
N ASN A 104 -20.86 -16.01 2.52
CA ASN A 104 -19.62 -16.28 1.77
C ASN A 104 -18.98 -15.00 1.19
N THR A 105 -19.22 -13.87 1.79
CA THR A 105 -18.65 -12.58 1.38
C THR A 105 -17.55 -12.17 2.36
N PHE A 106 -16.41 -11.78 1.81
CA PHE A 106 -15.23 -11.41 2.58
C PHE A 106 -14.76 -10.02 2.20
N ARG A 107 -14.28 -9.29 3.20
CA ARG A 107 -13.59 -8.02 3.04
C ARG A 107 -12.12 -8.21 3.36
N VAL A 108 -11.27 -7.88 2.41
CA VAL A 108 -9.82 -7.79 2.58
C VAL A 108 -9.45 -6.32 2.64
N THR A 109 -8.83 -5.89 3.73
CA THR A 109 -8.35 -4.52 3.90
C THR A 109 -6.84 -4.54 3.97
N VAL A 110 -6.20 -3.75 3.11
CA VAL A 110 -4.76 -3.47 3.14
C VAL A 110 -4.58 -2.04 3.56
N GLN A 111 -3.77 -1.82 4.58
CA GLN A 111 -3.46 -0.50 5.14
C GLN A 111 -1.96 -0.26 5.08
N TRP A 112 -1.55 0.98 4.81
CA TRP A 112 -0.15 1.40 4.81
C TRP A 112 -0.01 2.87 5.19
N ASN A 113 1.22 3.27 5.47
CA ASN A 113 1.56 4.67 5.72
C ASN A 113 1.98 5.32 4.39
N ASP A 114 1.19 6.30 3.94
CA ASP A 114 1.45 7.09 2.73
C ASP A 114 1.91 8.51 3.06
N GLN A 115 2.40 8.75 4.27
CA GLN A 115 3.00 10.02 4.66
C GLN A 115 4.34 10.19 3.96
N ARG A 116 4.32 10.87 2.81
CA ARG A 116 5.52 11.12 2.03
C ARG A 116 5.82 12.60 1.98
N GLY A 117 7.04 12.88 2.43
CA GLY A 117 7.81 14.06 2.15
C GLY A 117 7.04 15.38 2.13
N THR A 118 7.38 16.20 3.00
CA THR A 118 6.93 17.58 3.07
C THR A 118 7.59 18.41 1.98
N GLY A 119 6.84 18.76 0.95
CA GLY A 119 7.06 20.02 0.28
C GLY A 119 6.41 21.11 1.14
N ASP A 120 7.14 22.12 1.54
CA ASP A 120 6.64 23.30 2.26
C ASP A 120 5.86 23.05 3.57
N GLY A 121 6.21 22.04 4.34
CA GLY A 121 5.57 21.77 5.64
C GLY A 121 4.17 21.19 5.56
N VAL A 122 3.66 20.85 4.39
CA VAL A 122 2.40 20.17 4.19
C VAL A 122 2.66 18.66 4.07
N ILE A 123 2.11 17.88 4.99
CA ILE A 123 2.11 16.41 4.90
C ILE A 123 1.11 16.03 3.80
N VAL A 124 1.62 15.50 2.70
CA VAL A 124 0.80 14.93 1.62
C VAL A 124 0.64 13.44 1.88
N GLY A 125 -0.61 13.01 2.07
CA GLY A 125 -0.94 11.62 2.36
C GLY A 125 -1.41 11.39 3.81
N SER A 126 -1.77 10.15 4.10
CA SER A 126 -2.29 9.72 5.41
C SER A 126 -1.37 8.69 6.06
N ALA A 127 -1.20 8.77 7.37
CA ALA A 127 -0.49 7.74 8.15
C ALA A 127 -1.16 6.36 8.07
N THR A 128 -2.46 6.35 7.74
CA THR A 128 -3.29 5.15 7.69
C THR A 128 -4.12 5.11 6.42
N GLN A 129 -3.46 5.13 5.27
CA GLN A 129 -4.13 4.92 3.99
C GLN A 129 -4.57 3.46 3.88
N SER A 130 -5.78 3.21 3.41
CA SER A 130 -6.29 1.85 3.27
C SER A 130 -7.11 1.65 2.00
N ILE A 131 -7.11 0.41 1.52
CA ILE A 131 -8.01 -0.07 0.47
C ILE A 131 -8.73 -1.31 1.01
N ALA A 132 -10.04 -1.36 0.82
CA ALA A 132 -10.86 -2.52 1.12
C ALA A 132 -11.42 -3.11 -0.18
N THR A 133 -11.20 -4.40 -0.38
CA THR A 133 -11.75 -5.17 -1.49
C THR A 133 -12.77 -6.17 -0.93
N VAL A 134 -13.97 -6.18 -1.49
CA VAL A 134 -15.03 -7.10 -1.09
C VAL A 134 -15.26 -8.10 -2.21
N SER A 135 -15.26 -9.38 -1.88
CA SER A 135 -15.50 -10.47 -2.82
C SER A 135 -16.34 -11.56 -2.19
N ARG A 136 -17.14 -12.22 -3.01
CA ARG A 136 -17.87 -13.45 -2.65
C ARG A 136 -17.08 -14.66 -3.12
N LEU A 137 -16.97 -15.67 -2.24
CA LEU A 137 -16.28 -16.93 -2.51
C LEU A 137 -17.26 -18.10 -2.56
#